data_587aa9fc53884c145e5304469fe62129
#
_entry.id   587aa9fc53884c145e5304469fe62129
#
_cell.length_a   1.000
_cell.length_b   1.000
_cell.length_c   1.000
_cell.angle_alpha   90.00
_cell.angle_beta   90.00
_cell.angle_gamma   90.00
#
_symmetry.space_group_name_H-M   'P 1'
#
loop_
_entity.id
_entity.type
_entity.pdbx_description
1 polymer ?
#
loop_
_entity_poly.entity_id
_entity_poly.type
_entity_poly.pdbx_seq_one_letter_code
_entity_poly.pdbx_strand_id
1 'polypeptide(L)'
;MYKRQIKNRATVGEVSKSLEQVYGRHFATSLSVSGVYGKHFEGNKDYMNVAKKVNSFEKENGRRPRVLIVKMGQDGHDRGAKIVATSFADMGFDVDMGPLFQSPKDVAKDAIENDVHAIGVSTLAAGHKTLVPELMKSLKKIDPNSKIVVFVGGVIPEQDYDFLYENNISAIFGPGSNIIESAETVIDLISDKIHKNN
;
A
#
# COMPACT_ATOMS: atom_id res chain seq x y z
N MET A 1 28.09 12.51 16.59
CA MET A 1 27.41 11.78 17.67
C MET A 1 27.67 10.28 17.62
N TYR A 2 27.53 9.61 16.47
CA TYR A 2 27.67 8.14 16.33
C TYR A 2 29.08 7.53 16.44
N LYS A 3 30.13 8.32 16.28
CA LYS A 3 31.55 7.81 16.33
C LYS A 3 31.88 7.08 17.63
N ARG A 4 31.33 7.51 18.77
CA ARG A 4 31.65 6.95 20.09
C ARG A 4 30.95 5.59 20.28
N GLN A 5 29.72 5.46 19.82
CA GLN A 5 28.94 4.22 19.86
C GLN A 5 29.55 3.14 18.96
N ILE A 6 29.94 3.51 17.73
CA ILE A 6 30.65 2.61 16.80
C ILE A 6 31.94 2.10 17.38
N LYS A 7 32.74 2.98 18.03
CA LYS A 7 33.98 2.58 18.72
C LYS A 7 33.72 1.58 19.85
N ASN A 8 32.59 1.67 20.53
CA ASN A 8 32.18 0.75 21.59
C ASN A 8 31.46 -0.50 21.04
N ARG A 9 31.48 -0.73 19.73
CA ARG A 9 30.84 -1.87 19.04
C ARG A 9 29.33 -2.01 19.30
N ALA A 10 28.68 -0.90 19.60
CA ALA A 10 27.21 -0.90 19.69
C ALA A 10 26.58 -1.19 18.34
N THR A 11 25.62 -2.08 18.31
CA THR A 11 24.81 -2.37 17.11
C THR A 11 23.85 -1.22 16.81
N VAL A 12 23.40 -1.12 15.56
CA VAL A 12 22.36 -0.14 15.15
C VAL A 12 21.10 -0.31 16.00
N GLY A 13 20.71 -1.56 16.28
CA GLY A 13 19.54 -1.86 17.11
C GLY A 13 19.65 -1.35 18.54
N GLU A 14 20.80 -1.52 19.19
CA GLU A 14 21.06 -1.01 20.55
C GLU A 14 21.01 0.51 20.60
N VAL A 15 21.61 1.18 19.61
CA VAL A 15 21.56 2.65 19.52
C VAL A 15 20.13 3.13 19.28
N SER A 16 19.40 2.51 18.37
CA SER A 16 18.01 2.86 18.07
C SER A 16 17.10 2.65 19.26
N LYS A 17 17.22 1.51 19.97
CA LYS A 17 16.45 1.22 21.16
C LYS A 17 16.70 2.22 22.29
N SER A 18 17.94 2.63 22.48
CA SER A 18 18.29 3.64 23.49
C SER A 18 17.72 5.02 23.15
N LEU A 19 17.71 5.38 21.86
CA LEU A 19 17.09 6.62 21.40
C LEU A 19 15.56 6.57 21.54
N GLU A 20 14.94 5.44 21.24
CA GLU A 20 13.51 5.23 21.37
C GLU A 20 13.04 5.37 22.84
N GLN A 21 13.83 4.90 23.79
CA GLN A 21 13.54 5.07 25.23
C GLN A 21 13.53 6.54 25.69
N VAL A 22 14.35 7.39 25.06
CA VAL A 22 14.47 8.81 25.44
C VAL A 22 13.49 9.70 24.67
N TYR A 23 13.34 9.46 23.38
CA TYR A 23 12.60 10.34 22.45
C TYR A 23 11.26 9.77 21.99
N GLY A 24 10.96 8.51 22.34
CA GLY A 24 9.84 7.78 21.78
C GLY A 24 10.06 7.40 20.32
N ARG A 25 9.11 6.65 19.77
CA ARG A 25 9.10 6.30 18.34
C ARG A 25 8.32 7.35 17.58
N HIS A 26 8.89 7.84 16.49
CA HIS A 26 8.17 8.77 15.61
C HIS A 26 7.11 8.01 14.82
N PHE A 27 5.87 8.43 14.97
CA PHE A 27 4.75 8.02 14.11
C PHE A 27 4.43 9.18 13.18
N ALA A 28 4.66 8.97 11.88
CA ALA A 28 4.29 9.95 10.89
C ALA A 28 2.75 9.98 10.75
N THR A 29 2.14 11.12 10.99
CA THR A 29 0.74 11.35 10.61
C THR A 29 0.69 11.61 9.11
N SER A 30 0.10 10.69 8.36
CA SER A 30 -0.14 10.88 6.92
C SER A 30 -1.46 11.61 6.74
N LEU A 31 -1.39 12.84 6.26
CA LEU A 31 -2.57 13.54 5.75
C LEU A 31 -2.65 13.25 4.24
N SER A 32 -3.70 12.59 3.80
CA SER A 32 -4.01 12.52 2.37
C SER A 32 -4.50 13.89 1.92
N VAL A 33 -3.83 14.47 0.95
CA VAL A 33 -4.26 15.72 0.30
C VAL A 33 -5.01 15.31 -0.95
N SER A 34 -6.32 15.53 -1.01
CA SER A 34 -7.15 15.28 -2.19
C SER A 34 -7.26 16.53 -3.07
N GLY A 35 -7.54 16.34 -4.36
CA GLY A 35 -7.79 17.44 -5.31
C GLY A 35 -6.54 18.03 -5.98
N VAL A 36 -5.36 17.42 -5.79
CA VAL A 36 -4.09 17.94 -6.36
C VAL A 36 -3.96 17.59 -7.84
N TYR A 37 -4.35 16.38 -8.22
CA TYR A 37 -4.22 15.89 -9.59
C TYR A 37 -5.54 15.92 -10.36
N GLY A 38 -6.70 15.95 -9.68
CA GLY A 38 -8.01 15.98 -10.31
C GLY A 38 -8.17 17.09 -11.34
N LYS A 39 -7.63 18.29 -11.05
CA LYS A 39 -7.65 19.44 -11.99
C LYS A 39 -6.80 19.20 -13.25
N HIS A 40 -5.73 18.42 -13.18
CA HIS A 40 -4.90 18.08 -14.33
C HIS A 40 -5.54 17.03 -15.24
N PHE A 41 -6.48 16.26 -14.72
CA PHE A 41 -7.19 15.21 -15.45
C PHE A 41 -8.62 15.61 -15.85
N GLU A 42 -9.04 16.86 -15.59
CA GLU A 42 -10.32 17.39 -16.08
C GLU A 42 -10.40 17.24 -17.61
N GLY A 43 -11.38 16.45 -18.08
CA GLY A 43 -11.56 16.14 -19.51
C GLY A 43 -10.84 14.88 -19.99
N ASN A 44 -10.04 14.20 -19.17
CA ASN A 44 -9.46 12.92 -19.52
C ASN A 44 -10.54 11.81 -19.40
N LYS A 45 -10.81 11.13 -20.53
CA LYS A 45 -11.86 10.10 -20.60
C LYS A 45 -11.57 8.91 -19.71
N ASP A 46 -10.32 8.49 -19.61
CA ASP A 46 -9.91 7.33 -18.82
C ASP A 46 -10.06 7.60 -17.33
N TYR A 47 -9.67 8.79 -16.88
CA TYR A 47 -9.90 9.26 -15.52
C TYR A 47 -11.40 9.26 -15.17
N MET A 48 -12.23 9.83 -16.06
CA MET A 48 -13.70 9.84 -15.85
C MET A 48 -14.30 8.44 -15.82
N ASN A 49 -13.74 7.50 -16.58
CA ASN A 49 -14.18 6.11 -16.59
C ASN A 49 -13.91 5.43 -15.25
N VAL A 50 -12.69 5.59 -14.70
CA VAL A 50 -12.35 5.07 -13.37
C VAL A 50 -13.27 5.67 -12.30
N ALA A 51 -13.44 6.98 -12.30
CA ALA A 51 -14.34 7.65 -11.34
C ALA A 51 -15.79 7.14 -11.44
N LYS A 52 -16.29 6.82 -12.65
CA LYS A 52 -17.59 6.19 -12.84
C LYS A 52 -17.64 4.77 -12.25
N LYS A 53 -16.61 3.93 -12.48
CA LYS A 53 -16.53 2.59 -11.90
C LYS A 53 -16.54 2.65 -10.37
N VAL A 54 -15.76 3.56 -9.77
CA VAL A 54 -15.75 3.79 -8.32
C VAL A 54 -17.11 4.20 -7.79
N ASN A 55 -17.80 5.13 -8.46
CA ASN A 55 -19.16 5.55 -8.09
C ASN A 55 -20.20 4.42 -8.25
N SER A 56 -20.05 3.58 -9.26
CA SER A 56 -20.91 2.40 -9.43
C SER A 56 -20.70 1.40 -8.31
N PHE A 57 -19.44 1.13 -7.97
CA PHE A 57 -19.08 0.28 -6.84
C PHE A 57 -19.69 0.78 -5.51
N GLU A 58 -19.63 2.10 -5.25
CA GLU A 58 -20.22 2.71 -4.06
C GLU A 58 -21.74 2.49 -4.01
N LYS A 59 -22.44 2.65 -5.14
CA LYS A 59 -23.89 2.44 -5.22
C LYS A 59 -24.28 0.98 -4.98
N GLU A 60 -23.49 0.03 -5.49
CA GLU A 60 -23.77 -1.40 -5.38
C GLU A 60 -23.44 -1.96 -4.00
N ASN A 61 -22.37 -1.45 -3.37
CA ASN A 61 -21.84 -1.99 -2.12
C ASN A 61 -22.11 -1.10 -0.89
N GLY A 62 -22.71 0.07 -1.08
CA GLY A 62 -23.07 1.01 -0.01
C GLY A 62 -21.89 1.80 0.57
N ARG A 63 -20.67 1.59 0.07
CA ARG A 63 -19.46 2.32 0.47
C ARG A 63 -18.46 2.37 -0.66
N ARG A 64 -17.55 3.34 -0.61
CA ARG A 64 -16.46 3.47 -1.57
C ARG A 64 -15.45 2.33 -1.46
N PRO A 65 -14.76 2.00 -2.56
CA PRO A 65 -13.65 1.07 -2.50
C PRO A 65 -12.54 1.68 -1.62
N ARG A 66 -12.19 1.02 -0.52
CA ARG A 66 -11.19 1.49 0.44
C ARG A 66 -9.87 0.79 0.22
N VAL A 67 -8.80 1.57 0.12
CA VAL A 67 -7.44 1.11 -0.19
C VAL A 67 -6.47 1.60 0.87
N LEU A 68 -5.68 0.69 1.44
CA LEU A 68 -4.60 1.00 2.35
C LEU A 68 -3.26 1.00 1.59
N ILE A 69 -2.62 2.15 1.46
CA ILE A 69 -1.28 2.27 0.86
C ILE A 69 -0.22 2.20 1.95
N VAL A 70 0.72 1.26 1.82
CA VAL A 70 1.69 0.96 2.88
C VAL A 70 3.12 0.89 2.38
N LYS A 71 4.04 1.10 3.32
CA LYS A 71 5.46 0.82 3.17
C LYS A 71 5.93 -0.04 4.35
N MET A 72 6.49 -1.19 4.03
CA MET A 72 6.94 -2.14 5.04
C MET A 72 8.46 -2.14 5.18
N GLY A 73 8.92 -2.51 6.37
CA GLY A 73 10.35 -2.63 6.68
C GLY A 73 11.09 -1.29 6.69
N GLN A 74 12.36 -1.30 6.37
CA GLN A 74 13.24 -0.13 6.45
C GLN A 74 13.27 0.67 5.12
N ASP A 75 12.13 0.89 4.51
CA ASP A 75 11.98 1.66 3.28
C ASP A 75 11.34 3.03 3.56
N GLY A 76 12.12 4.09 3.46
CA GLY A 76 11.68 5.48 3.68
C GLY A 76 11.29 6.24 2.42
N HIS A 77 11.26 5.62 1.23
CA HIS A 77 10.97 6.29 -0.03
C HIS A 77 9.44 6.49 -0.23
N ASP A 78 8.85 7.41 0.48
CA ASP A 78 7.39 7.59 0.57
C ASP A 78 6.74 8.38 -0.58
N ARG A 79 7.54 9.07 -1.40
CA ARG A 79 7.02 9.97 -2.46
C ARG A 79 6.11 9.25 -3.44
N GLY A 80 6.50 8.08 -3.93
CA GLY A 80 5.68 7.28 -4.85
C GLY A 80 4.37 6.82 -4.21
N ALA A 81 4.43 6.36 -2.96
CA ALA A 81 3.24 5.96 -2.21
C ALA A 81 2.24 7.12 -2.04
N LYS A 82 2.73 8.32 -1.73
CA LYS A 82 1.91 9.53 -1.61
C LYS A 82 1.25 9.93 -2.94
N ILE A 83 1.97 9.82 -4.05
CA ILE A 83 1.42 10.10 -5.39
C ILE A 83 0.27 9.12 -5.70
N VAL A 84 0.48 7.83 -5.49
CA VAL A 84 -0.56 6.81 -5.69
C VAL A 84 -1.77 7.08 -4.80
N ALA A 85 -1.56 7.30 -3.50
CA ALA A 85 -2.62 7.57 -2.55
C ALA A 85 -3.46 8.80 -2.94
N THR A 86 -2.80 9.91 -3.28
CA THR A 86 -3.48 11.14 -3.69
C THR A 86 -4.25 10.95 -5.00
N SER A 87 -3.65 10.29 -5.99
CA SER A 87 -4.30 10.05 -7.28
C SER A 87 -5.52 9.15 -7.16
N PHE A 88 -5.45 8.09 -6.34
CA PHE A 88 -6.58 7.20 -6.09
C PHE A 88 -7.70 7.94 -5.34
N ALA A 89 -7.36 8.75 -4.34
CA ALA A 89 -8.32 9.60 -3.62
C ALA A 89 -9.03 10.58 -4.57
N ASP A 90 -8.29 11.18 -5.51
CA ASP A 90 -8.85 12.09 -6.52
C ASP A 90 -9.81 11.37 -7.48
N MET A 91 -9.59 10.07 -7.75
CA MET A 91 -10.50 9.22 -8.54
C MET A 91 -11.68 8.66 -7.74
N GLY A 92 -11.79 9.00 -6.45
CA GLY A 92 -12.94 8.69 -5.61
C GLY A 92 -12.79 7.49 -4.69
N PHE A 93 -11.63 6.83 -4.65
CA PHE A 93 -11.34 5.80 -3.65
C PHE A 93 -11.29 6.42 -2.24
N ASP A 94 -11.66 5.64 -1.24
CA ASP A 94 -11.34 5.93 0.16
C ASP A 94 -9.92 5.40 0.44
N VAL A 95 -8.98 6.30 0.73
CA VAL A 95 -7.55 5.93 0.79
C VAL A 95 -6.96 6.24 2.15
N ASP A 96 -6.48 5.18 2.81
CA ASP A 96 -5.65 5.28 4.00
C ASP A 96 -4.17 5.16 3.65
N MET A 97 -3.34 5.89 4.37
CA MET A 97 -1.89 5.70 4.31
C MET A 97 -1.38 5.15 5.62
N GLY A 98 -0.76 3.98 5.57
CA GLY A 98 -0.06 3.42 6.71
C GLY A 98 1.20 4.22 7.07
N PRO A 99 1.59 4.23 8.36
CA PRO A 99 2.85 4.83 8.77
C PRO A 99 4.05 4.13 8.14
N LEU A 100 5.19 4.84 8.05
CA LEU A 100 6.44 4.25 7.57
C LEU A 100 6.96 3.17 8.53
N PHE A 101 7.70 2.23 7.97
CA PHE A 101 8.44 1.19 8.72
C PHE A 101 7.55 0.16 9.44
N GLN A 102 6.32 -0.02 8.99
CA GLN A 102 5.44 -1.06 9.53
C GLN A 102 6.00 -2.46 9.28
N SER A 103 5.70 -3.37 10.20
CA SER A 103 5.89 -4.80 9.94
C SER A 103 4.73 -5.37 9.12
N PRO A 104 4.92 -6.50 8.40
CA PRO A 104 3.84 -7.18 7.70
C PRO A 104 2.65 -7.54 8.59
N LYS A 105 2.88 -7.81 9.88
CA LYS A 105 1.83 -8.10 10.86
C LYS A 105 1.01 -6.86 11.20
N ASP A 106 1.66 -5.71 11.37
CA ASP A 106 0.97 -4.46 11.64
C ASP A 106 0.09 -4.07 10.46
N VAL A 107 0.62 -4.17 9.24
CA VAL A 107 -0.14 -3.91 8.01
C VAL A 107 -1.36 -4.84 7.89
N ALA A 108 -1.19 -6.15 8.13
CA ALA A 108 -2.30 -7.10 8.07
C ALA A 108 -3.38 -6.78 9.11
N LYS A 109 -2.99 -6.38 10.31
CA LYS A 109 -3.90 -5.97 11.37
C LYS A 109 -4.66 -4.70 10.98
N ASP A 110 -3.94 -3.66 10.57
CA ASP A 110 -4.53 -2.38 10.16
C ASP A 110 -5.51 -2.57 8.99
N ALA A 111 -5.17 -3.42 8.03
CA ALA A 111 -6.02 -3.70 6.88
C ALA A 111 -7.36 -4.33 7.27
N ILE A 112 -7.35 -5.25 8.22
CA ILE A 112 -8.57 -5.91 8.74
C ILE A 112 -9.35 -4.94 9.63
N GLU A 113 -8.70 -4.23 10.55
CA GLU A 113 -9.36 -3.27 11.47
C GLU A 113 -10.01 -2.10 10.73
N ASN A 114 -9.39 -1.64 9.65
CA ASN A 114 -9.94 -0.58 8.78
C ASN A 114 -10.90 -1.10 7.71
N ASP A 115 -11.14 -2.41 7.65
CA ASP A 115 -12.03 -3.07 6.70
C ASP A 115 -11.76 -2.61 5.25
N VAL A 116 -10.49 -2.73 4.81
CA VAL A 116 -10.09 -2.28 3.48
C VAL A 116 -10.39 -3.34 2.41
N HIS A 117 -10.66 -2.90 1.20
CA HIS A 117 -10.85 -3.79 0.05
C HIS A 117 -9.53 -4.16 -0.63
N ALA A 118 -8.52 -3.29 -0.53
CA ALA A 118 -7.22 -3.55 -1.11
C ALA A 118 -6.07 -2.98 -0.27
N ILE A 119 -4.90 -3.61 -0.41
CA ILE A 119 -3.62 -3.12 0.12
C ILE A 119 -2.68 -2.86 -1.05
N GLY A 120 -2.17 -1.63 -1.13
CA GLY A 120 -1.11 -1.25 -2.05
C GLY A 120 0.24 -1.18 -1.33
N VAL A 121 1.13 -2.10 -1.63
CA VAL A 121 2.49 -2.13 -1.06
C VAL A 121 3.45 -1.37 -1.95
N SER A 122 4.00 -0.26 -1.44
CA SER A 122 5.06 0.48 -2.15
C SER A 122 6.44 0.01 -1.69
N THR A 123 7.28 -0.47 -2.62
CA THR A 123 8.60 -1.00 -2.31
C THR A 123 9.69 -0.49 -3.27
N LEU A 124 10.77 0.07 -2.70
CA LEU A 124 11.97 0.50 -3.41
C LEU A 124 13.27 -0.09 -2.84
N ALA A 125 13.21 -0.66 -1.64
CA ALA A 125 14.40 -1.16 -0.93
C ALA A 125 14.56 -2.69 -1.01
N ALA A 126 14.14 -3.32 -2.11
CA ALA A 126 14.27 -4.75 -2.39
C ALA A 126 13.67 -5.70 -1.32
N GLY A 127 12.79 -5.19 -0.44
CA GLY A 127 12.16 -5.98 0.63
C GLY A 127 11.00 -6.86 0.16
N HIS A 128 10.56 -6.76 -1.09
CA HIS A 128 9.36 -7.42 -1.61
C HIS A 128 9.41 -8.96 -1.48
N LYS A 129 10.57 -9.58 -1.71
CA LYS A 129 10.71 -11.05 -1.60
C LYS A 129 10.49 -11.61 -0.19
N THR A 130 10.75 -10.81 0.83
CA THR A 130 10.60 -11.24 2.23
C THR A 130 9.30 -10.72 2.83
N LEU A 131 9.06 -9.42 2.71
CA LEU A 131 7.97 -8.76 3.43
C LEU A 131 6.59 -9.04 2.82
N VAL A 132 6.51 -9.19 1.48
CA VAL A 132 5.22 -9.46 0.82
C VAL A 132 4.69 -10.85 1.15
N PRO A 133 5.47 -11.95 1.06
CA PRO A 133 5.02 -13.26 1.53
C PRO A 133 4.65 -13.30 3.02
N GLU A 134 5.37 -12.55 3.86
CA GLU A 134 5.03 -12.44 5.29
C GLU A 134 3.70 -11.70 5.52
N LEU A 135 3.41 -10.66 4.72
CA LEU A 135 2.12 -9.98 4.74
C LEU A 135 0.99 -10.95 4.37
N MET A 136 1.14 -11.70 3.27
CA MET A 136 0.14 -12.67 2.82
C MET A 136 -0.11 -13.76 3.87
N LYS A 137 0.94 -14.27 4.52
CA LYS A 137 0.82 -15.22 5.64
C LYS A 137 0.10 -14.59 6.84
N SER A 138 0.39 -13.33 7.15
CA SER A 138 -0.22 -12.61 8.27
C SER A 138 -1.71 -12.35 8.03
N LEU A 139 -2.09 -11.93 6.82
CA LEU A 139 -3.49 -11.78 6.42
C LEU A 139 -4.25 -13.09 6.55
N LYS A 140 -3.73 -14.16 5.96
CA LYS A 140 -4.35 -15.49 6.01
C LYS A 140 -4.48 -16.04 7.44
N LYS A 141 -3.57 -15.66 8.34
CA LYS A 141 -3.63 -16.06 9.76
C LYS A 141 -4.74 -15.34 10.52
N ILE A 142 -4.99 -14.04 10.21
CA ILE A 142 -6.02 -13.23 10.86
C ILE A 142 -7.39 -13.55 10.27
N ASP A 143 -7.48 -13.58 8.95
CA ASP A 143 -8.68 -13.90 8.21
C ASP A 143 -8.37 -14.88 7.06
N PRO A 144 -8.58 -16.21 7.27
CA PRO A 144 -8.36 -17.22 6.25
C PRO A 144 -9.19 -17.02 4.96
N ASN A 145 -10.32 -16.34 5.07
CA ASN A 145 -11.27 -16.07 3.98
C ASN A 145 -11.16 -14.64 3.46
N SER A 146 -10.09 -13.94 3.78
CA SER A 146 -9.90 -12.54 3.39
C SER A 146 -10.08 -12.33 1.89
N LYS A 147 -10.94 -11.36 1.57
CA LYS A 147 -11.20 -10.91 0.21
C LYS A 147 -10.29 -9.74 -0.19
N ILE A 148 -9.38 -9.33 0.67
CA ILE A 148 -8.49 -8.19 0.42
C ILE A 148 -7.63 -8.48 -0.81
N VAL A 149 -7.66 -7.56 -1.77
CA VAL A 149 -6.78 -7.55 -2.94
C VAL A 149 -5.42 -7.00 -2.51
N VAL A 150 -4.32 -7.65 -2.86
CA VAL A 150 -2.98 -7.11 -2.60
C VAL A 150 -2.28 -6.83 -3.92
N PHE A 151 -1.85 -5.59 -4.10
CA PHE A 151 -1.04 -5.18 -5.24
C PHE A 151 0.27 -4.54 -4.76
N VAL A 152 1.28 -4.62 -5.60
CA VAL A 152 2.63 -4.13 -5.27
C VAL A 152 3.06 -3.13 -6.32
N GLY A 153 3.62 -2.01 -5.89
CA GLY A 153 4.17 -0.98 -6.77
C GLY A 153 5.57 -0.56 -6.35
N GLY A 154 6.35 -0.06 -7.31
CA GLY A 154 7.69 0.46 -7.06
C GLY A 154 8.74 -0.08 -8.02
N VAL A 155 9.99 -0.17 -7.57
CA VAL A 155 11.08 -0.69 -8.39
C VAL A 155 11.26 -2.18 -8.11
N ILE A 156 10.57 -3.01 -8.89
CA ILE A 156 10.58 -4.46 -8.78
C ILE A 156 11.19 -5.02 -10.07
N PRO A 157 12.25 -5.85 -10.00
CA PRO A 157 12.77 -6.52 -11.17
C PRO A 157 11.73 -7.47 -11.80
N GLU A 158 11.62 -7.48 -13.13
CA GLU A 158 10.65 -8.33 -13.84
C GLU A 158 10.82 -9.82 -13.51
N GLN A 159 12.06 -10.27 -13.30
CA GLN A 159 12.37 -11.64 -12.87
C GLN A 159 11.73 -12.06 -11.54
N ASP A 160 11.25 -11.12 -10.74
CA ASP A 160 10.62 -11.36 -9.45
C ASP A 160 9.07 -11.36 -9.53
N TYR A 161 8.50 -11.07 -10.72
CA TYR A 161 7.05 -10.99 -10.89
C TYR A 161 6.36 -12.33 -10.67
N ASP A 162 6.87 -13.40 -11.29
CA ASP A 162 6.32 -14.75 -11.14
C ASP A 162 6.29 -15.15 -9.66
N PHE A 163 7.39 -14.91 -8.94
CA PHE A 163 7.46 -15.16 -7.50
C PHE A 163 6.37 -14.41 -6.72
N LEU A 164 6.08 -13.16 -7.07
CA LEU A 164 5.05 -12.37 -6.40
C LEU A 164 3.64 -12.90 -6.73
N TYR A 165 3.38 -13.25 -7.99
CA TYR A 165 2.10 -13.86 -8.38
C TYR A 165 1.87 -15.22 -7.71
N GLU A 166 2.89 -16.07 -7.59
CA GLU A 166 2.85 -17.32 -6.83
C GLU A 166 2.53 -17.10 -5.33
N ASN A 167 2.88 -15.94 -4.80
CA ASN A 167 2.51 -15.52 -3.45
C ASN A 167 1.17 -14.78 -3.38
N ASN A 168 0.27 -14.97 -4.37
CA ASN A 168 -1.08 -14.43 -4.44
C ASN A 168 -1.17 -12.91 -4.51
N ILE A 169 -0.17 -12.24 -5.10
CA ILE A 169 -0.29 -10.82 -5.45
C ILE A 169 -1.16 -10.69 -6.68
N SER A 170 -2.13 -9.79 -6.62
CA SER A 170 -3.15 -9.63 -7.66
C SER A 170 -2.69 -8.75 -8.81
N ALA A 171 -1.80 -7.78 -8.57
CA ALA A 171 -1.22 -6.92 -9.61
C ALA A 171 0.13 -6.35 -9.18
N ILE A 172 0.98 -6.05 -10.16
CA ILE A 172 2.30 -5.44 -9.98
C ILE A 172 2.39 -4.22 -10.90
N PHE A 173 2.75 -3.06 -10.33
CA PHE A 173 2.91 -1.80 -11.05
C PHE A 173 4.37 -1.35 -10.97
N GLY A 174 5.09 -1.54 -12.05
CA GLY A 174 6.51 -1.15 -12.18
C GLY A 174 6.70 0.36 -12.41
N PRO A 175 7.96 0.80 -12.54
CA PRO A 175 8.27 2.19 -12.88
C PRO A 175 7.66 2.58 -14.23
N GLY A 176 7.00 3.74 -14.28
CA GLY A 176 6.35 4.24 -15.50
C GLY A 176 4.94 3.70 -15.76
N SER A 177 4.40 2.85 -14.88
CA SER A 177 2.99 2.44 -14.98
C SER A 177 2.06 3.66 -14.94
N ASN A 178 1.06 3.67 -15.83
CA ASN A 178 0.05 4.72 -15.85
C ASN A 178 -0.83 4.61 -14.60
N ILE A 179 -0.94 5.69 -13.85
CA ILE A 179 -1.66 5.70 -12.57
C ILE A 179 -3.17 5.50 -12.76
N ILE A 180 -3.75 5.96 -13.87
CA ILE A 180 -5.18 5.81 -14.17
C ILE A 180 -5.48 4.34 -14.49
N GLU A 181 -4.66 3.71 -15.34
CA GLU A 181 -4.77 2.29 -15.67
C GLU A 181 -4.55 1.41 -14.43
N SER A 182 -3.63 1.81 -13.56
CA SER A 182 -3.39 1.12 -12.29
C SER A 182 -4.63 1.17 -11.39
N ALA A 183 -5.28 2.32 -11.28
CA ALA A 183 -6.50 2.48 -10.51
C ALA A 183 -7.68 1.71 -11.12
N GLU A 184 -7.78 1.69 -12.47
CA GLU A 184 -8.78 0.88 -13.17
C GLU A 184 -8.60 -0.60 -12.88
N THR A 185 -7.38 -1.11 -12.99
CA THR A 185 -7.05 -2.49 -12.65
C THR A 185 -7.44 -2.83 -11.19
N VAL A 186 -7.13 -1.94 -10.26
CA VAL A 186 -7.44 -2.18 -8.84
C VAL A 186 -8.93 -2.22 -8.57
N ILE A 187 -9.74 -1.29 -9.13
CA ILE A 187 -11.19 -1.33 -8.93
C ILE A 187 -11.83 -2.57 -9.56
N ASP A 188 -11.35 -3.01 -10.72
CA ASP A 188 -11.84 -4.22 -11.36
C ASP A 188 -11.50 -5.47 -10.52
N LEU A 189 -10.29 -5.57 -10.00
CA LEU A 189 -9.87 -6.67 -9.10
C LEU A 189 -10.68 -6.71 -7.80
N ILE A 190 -10.98 -5.55 -7.21
CA ILE A 190 -11.84 -5.46 -6.01
C ILE A 190 -13.24 -5.96 -6.34
N SER A 191 -13.85 -5.47 -7.42
CA SER A 191 -15.18 -5.85 -7.86
C SER A 191 -15.30 -7.35 -8.14
N ASP A 192 -14.34 -7.90 -8.89
CA ASP A 192 -14.28 -9.34 -9.18
C ASP A 192 -14.21 -10.20 -7.91
N LYS A 193 -13.44 -9.74 -6.92
CA LYS A 193 -13.23 -10.50 -5.68
C LYS A 193 -14.46 -10.52 -4.79
N ILE A 194 -15.29 -9.48 -4.87
CA ILE A 194 -16.55 -9.40 -4.14
C ILE A 194 -17.62 -10.24 -4.84
N HIS A 195 -17.73 -10.15 -6.19
CA HIS A 195 -18.79 -10.82 -6.95
C HIS A 195 -18.59 -12.34 -7.11
N LYS A 196 -17.35 -12.86 -7.14
CA LYS A 196 -17.08 -14.30 -7.26
C LYS A 196 -17.49 -15.14 -6.06
N ASN A 197 -17.96 -14.51 -4.98
CA ASN A 197 -18.29 -15.19 -3.73
C ASN A 197 -19.71 -14.88 -3.22
N ASN A 198 -20.54 -14.26 -4.06
CA ASN A 198 -21.98 -14.18 -3.92
C ASN A 198 -22.65 -15.14 -4.91
#